data_a96542e408cf06756eeabda157736a66
#
_entry.id   a96542e408cf06756eeabda157736a66
#
_cell.length_a   1.000
_cell.length_b   1.000
_cell.length_c   1.000
_cell.angle_alpha   90.00
_cell.angle_beta   90.00
_cell.angle_gamma   90.00
#
_symmetry.space_group_name_H-M   'P 1'
#
loop_
_entity.id
_entity.type
_entity.pdbx_description
1 polymer ?
#
loop_
_entity_poly.entity_id
_entity_poly.type
_entity_poly.pdbx_seq_one_letter_code
_entity_poly.pdbx_strand_id
1 'polypeptide(L)'
;MKKKYNESAEDYLETILMLSKTLPVVRAVDIATELDFKKSSVSVAMKNLREKGHITVTDAGYIYLTDSGKKIAEMVYERHDVLTHYLISLGVAEKTAEEDACKIEHIISEESFQRSEERRVGKE
;
A
#
# COMPACT_ATOMS: atom_id res chain seq x y z
N MET A 1 -15.25 -4.64 4.83
CA MET A 1 -15.02 -3.93 5.28
C MET A 1 -13.79 -3.59 5.16
N LYS A 2 -13.49 -2.80 5.13
CA LYS A 2 -12.46 -2.35 4.88
C LYS A 2 -11.86 -2.38 5.95
N LYS A 3 -11.01 -2.38 6.15
CA LYS A 3 -10.34 -2.56 7.02
C LYS A 3 -9.91 -1.50 7.71
N LYS A 4 -9.90 -1.41 8.95
CA LYS A 4 -9.44 -0.37 9.59
C LYS A 4 -8.00 -0.42 9.63
N TYR A 5 -7.35 -1.45 9.47
CA TYR A 5 -5.92 -1.40 9.47
C TYR A 5 -5.42 -0.75 8.20
N ASN A 6 -6.31 -0.47 7.27
CA ASN A 6 -5.92 0.23 6.07
C ASN A 6 -5.67 1.71 6.30
N GLU A 7 -5.79 2.17 7.53
CA GLU A 7 -5.47 3.55 7.82
C GLU A 7 -4.01 3.74 8.20
N SER A 8 -3.20 2.73 7.98
CA SER A 8 -1.78 2.84 8.29
C SER A 8 -1.07 3.73 7.25
N ALA A 9 0.07 4.29 7.67
CA ALA A 9 0.87 5.10 6.76
C ALA A 9 1.27 4.30 5.53
N GLU A 10 1.56 3.02 5.71
CA GLU A 10 1.97 2.16 4.60
C GLU A 10 0.86 2.03 3.56
N ASP A 11 -0.37 1.86 4.00
CA ASP A 11 -1.48 1.75 3.08
C ASP A 11 -1.69 3.03 2.30
N TYR A 12 -1.57 4.17 2.97
CA TYR A 12 -1.71 5.44 2.27
C TYR A 12 -0.64 5.61 1.21
N LEU A 13 0.61 5.26 1.55
CA LEU A 13 1.70 5.42 0.59
C LEU A 13 1.54 4.47 -0.58
N GLU A 14 1.11 3.25 -0.33
CA GLU A 14 0.87 2.31 -1.40
C GLU A 14 -0.26 2.80 -2.31
N THR A 15 -1.31 3.35 -1.71
CA THR A 15 -2.43 3.87 -2.50
C THR A 15 -1.99 5.02 -3.39
N ILE A 16 -1.16 5.91 -2.87
CA ILE A 16 -0.62 7.02 -3.68
C ILE A 16 0.17 6.46 -4.86
N LEU A 17 1.00 5.46 -4.61
CA LEU A 17 1.79 4.85 -5.67
C LEU A 17 0.89 4.26 -6.76
N MET A 18 -0.12 3.51 -6.35
CA MET A 18 -1.02 2.88 -7.31
C MET A 18 -1.80 3.90 -8.11
N LEU A 19 -2.32 4.94 -7.44
CA LEU A 19 -3.09 5.96 -8.13
C LEU A 19 -2.22 6.76 -9.08
N SER A 20 -0.96 6.96 -8.74
CA SER A 20 -0.07 7.72 -9.61
C SER A 20 0.18 7.02 -10.94
N LYS A 21 -0.10 5.73 -11.02
CA LYS A 21 0.08 5.00 -12.27
C LYS A 21 -1.09 5.18 -13.22
N THR A 22 -2.24 5.60 -12.73
CA THR A 22 -3.43 5.71 -13.56
C THR A 22 -3.97 7.12 -13.65
N LEU A 23 -3.61 8.01 -12.72
CA LEU A 23 -4.09 9.38 -12.72
C LEU A 23 -2.96 10.33 -13.06
N PRO A 24 -3.26 11.42 -13.78
CA PRO A 24 -2.21 12.39 -14.09
C PRO A 24 -1.68 13.06 -12.83
N VAL A 25 -2.53 13.29 -11.84
CA VAL A 25 -2.11 13.81 -10.54
C VAL A 25 -2.96 13.16 -9.47
N VAL A 26 -2.42 13.06 -8.25
CA VAL A 26 -3.14 12.47 -7.13
C VAL A 26 -3.46 13.56 -6.12
N ARG A 27 -4.69 13.57 -5.67
CA ARG A 27 -5.15 14.51 -4.64
C ARG A 27 -5.76 13.74 -3.49
N ALA A 28 -5.92 14.42 -2.36
CA ALA A 28 -6.50 13.77 -1.18
C ALA A 28 -7.87 13.16 -1.47
N VAL A 29 -8.67 13.81 -2.33
CA VAL A 29 -10.00 13.30 -2.64
C VAL A 29 -9.90 11.97 -3.38
N ASP A 30 -8.87 11.80 -4.19
CA ASP A 30 -8.70 10.54 -4.92
C ASP A 30 -8.40 9.41 -3.96
N ILE A 31 -7.59 9.70 -2.93
CA ILE A 31 -7.26 8.70 -1.92
C ILE A 31 -8.49 8.36 -1.09
N ALA A 32 -9.23 9.38 -0.70
CA ALA A 32 -10.45 9.16 0.11
C ALA A 32 -11.44 8.30 -0.64
N THR A 33 -11.59 8.54 -1.95
CA THR A 33 -12.51 7.77 -2.77
C THR A 33 -12.02 6.33 -2.91
N GLU A 34 -10.74 6.17 -3.17
CA GLU A 34 -10.18 4.83 -3.39
C GLU A 34 -10.30 3.97 -2.13
N LEU A 35 -10.02 4.54 -0.97
CA LEU A 35 -10.02 3.79 0.28
C LEU A 35 -11.37 3.83 1.00
N ASP A 36 -12.30 4.64 0.51
CA ASP A 36 -13.60 4.81 1.13
C ASP A 36 -13.45 5.32 2.56
N PHE A 37 -12.57 6.30 2.73
CA PHE A 37 -12.31 6.92 4.03
C PHE A 37 -12.85 8.33 4.04
N LYS A 38 -13.05 8.88 5.23
CA LYS A 38 -13.50 10.26 5.37
C LYS A 38 -12.39 11.20 4.91
N LYS A 39 -12.80 12.30 4.26
CA LYS A 39 -11.81 13.28 3.81
C LYS A 39 -10.99 13.83 4.96
N SER A 40 -11.62 14.02 6.13
CA SER A 40 -10.87 14.55 7.27
C SER A 40 -9.78 13.59 7.73
N SER A 41 -10.06 12.29 7.71
CA SER A 41 -9.04 11.30 8.08
C SER A 41 -7.88 11.32 7.09
N VAL A 42 -8.19 11.42 5.81
CA VAL A 42 -7.14 11.45 4.79
C VAL A 42 -6.31 12.72 4.93
N SER A 43 -6.95 13.85 5.21
CA SER A 43 -6.21 15.10 5.36
C SER A 43 -5.21 15.04 6.51
N VAL A 44 -5.61 14.44 7.62
CA VAL A 44 -4.70 14.29 8.76
C VAL A 44 -3.55 13.36 8.39
N ALA A 45 -3.86 12.27 7.70
CA ALA A 45 -2.83 11.32 7.30
C ALA A 45 -1.83 11.97 6.34
N MET A 46 -2.32 12.77 5.40
CA MET A 46 -1.43 13.43 4.44
C MET A 46 -0.54 14.45 5.14
N LYS A 47 -1.09 15.15 6.13
CA LYS A 47 -0.27 16.08 6.89
C LYS A 47 0.85 15.35 7.62
N ASN A 48 0.53 14.21 8.25
CA ASN A 48 1.52 13.44 8.97
C ASN A 48 2.60 12.89 8.03
N LEU A 49 2.20 12.40 6.87
CA LEU A 49 3.17 11.87 5.91
C LEU A 49 4.07 12.97 5.37
N ARG A 50 3.51 14.16 5.16
CA ARG A 50 4.32 15.27 4.69
C ARG A 50 5.33 15.69 5.75
N GLU A 51 4.90 15.72 7.02
CA GLU A 51 5.80 16.11 8.11
C GLU A 51 6.92 15.10 8.27
N LYS A 52 6.67 13.83 7.97
CA LYS A 52 7.70 12.81 8.04
C LYS A 52 8.57 12.77 6.80
N GLY A 53 8.25 13.57 5.80
CA GLY A 53 9.08 13.65 4.61
C GLY A 53 8.83 12.56 3.59
N HIS A 54 7.70 11.86 3.69
CA HIS A 54 7.38 10.78 2.76
C HIS A 54 6.61 11.24 1.54
N ILE A 55 5.99 12.41 1.61
CA ILE A 55 5.28 12.99 0.46
C ILE A 55 5.52 14.48 0.43
N THR A 56 5.27 15.08 -0.73
CA THR A 56 5.16 16.52 -0.87
C THR A 56 3.76 16.83 -1.37
N VAL A 57 3.26 18.02 -1.02
CA VAL A 57 1.95 18.46 -1.46
C VAL A 57 2.12 19.86 -2.04
N THR A 58 1.72 20.03 -3.28
CA THR A 58 1.86 21.34 -3.93
C THR A 58 0.75 22.27 -3.45
N ASP A 59 0.85 23.55 -3.84
CA ASP A 59 -0.19 24.52 -3.51
C ASP A 59 -1.54 24.13 -4.10
N ALA A 60 -1.51 23.44 -5.24
CA ALA A 60 -2.74 22.99 -5.88
C ALA A 60 -3.29 21.73 -5.25
N GLY A 61 -2.59 21.17 -4.26
CA GLY A 61 -3.05 19.96 -3.59
C GLY A 61 -2.61 18.68 -4.25
N TYR A 62 -1.64 18.75 -5.16
CA TYR A 62 -1.13 17.54 -5.82
C TYR A 62 -0.12 16.85 -4.92
N ILE A 63 -0.27 15.55 -4.76
CA ILE A 63 0.54 14.76 -3.85
C ILE A 63 1.55 13.94 -4.62
N TYR A 64 2.80 14.01 -4.19
CA TYR A 64 3.88 13.24 -4.81
C TYR A 64 4.66 12.50 -3.74
N LEU A 65 5.08 11.27 -4.05
CA LEU A 65 5.93 10.53 -3.15
C LEU A 65 7.35 11.05 -3.24
N THR A 66 8.00 11.17 -2.07
CA THR A 66 9.44 11.42 -2.05
C THR A 66 10.15 10.09 -2.24
N ASP A 67 11.48 10.12 -2.29
CA ASP A 67 12.23 8.88 -2.42
C ASP A 67 11.93 7.92 -1.28
N SER A 68 11.86 8.43 -0.05
CA SER A 68 11.57 7.56 1.10
C SER A 68 10.14 7.03 1.04
N GLY A 69 9.19 7.86 0.63
CA GLY A 69 7.81 7.42 0.52
C GLY A 69 7.65 6.37 -0.55
N LYS A 70 8.36 6.55 -1.67
CA LYS A 70 8.30 5.59 -2.76
C LYS A 70 8.87 4.24 -2.35
N LYS A 71 9.98 4.27 -1.59
CA LYS A 71 10.57 3.03 -1.12
C LYS A 71 9.61 2.24 -0.25
N ILE A 72 8.94 2.93 0.67
CA ILE A 72 7.97 2.27 1.55
C ILE A 72 6.81 1.73 0.74
N ALA A 73 6.29 2.54 -0.18
CA ALA A 73 5.15 2.12 -0.99
C ALA A 73 5.48 0.90 -1.84
N GLU A 74 6.67 0.88 -2.43
CA GLU A 74 7.09 -0.23 -3.26
C GLU A 74 7.30 -1.49 -2.44
N MET A 75 7.83 -1.35 -1.22
CA MET A 75 8.00 -2.48 -0.34
C MET A 75 6.66 -3.11 0.01
N VAL A 76 5.68 -2.29 0.35
CA VAL A 76 4.36 -2.80 0.70
C VAL A 76 3.70 -3.45 -0.50
N TYR A 77 3.81 -2.82 -1.65
CA TYR A 77 3.23 -3.37 -2.87
C TYR A 77 3.85 -4.73 -3.20
N GLU A 78 5.17 -4.83 -3.07
CA GLU A 78 5.86 -6.09 -3.35
C GLU A 78 5.41 -7.17 -2.38
N ARG A 79 5.28 -6.84 -1.11
CA ARG A 79 4.80 -7.82 -0.13
C ARG A 79 3.40 -8.29 -0.48
N HIS A 80 2.54 -7.37 -0.85
CA HIS A 80 1.18 -7.72 -1.23
C HIS A 80 1.18 -8.68 -2.43
N ASP A 81 1.98 -8.36 -3.43
CA ASP A 81 2.02 -9.17 -4.65
C ASP A 81 2.55 -10.57 -4.38
N VAL A 82 3.66 -10.66 -3.65
CA VAL A 82 4.28 -11.95 -3.35
C VAL A 82 3.34 -12.81 -2.50
N LEU A 83 2.76 -12.21 -1.48
CA LEU A 83 1.90 -12.97 -0.57
C LEU A 83 0.62 -13.43 -1.27
N THR A 84 0.06 -12.58 -2.13
CA THR A 84 -1.13 -12.95 -2.87
C THR A 84 -0.83 -14.15 -3.76
N HIS A 85 0.25 -14.09 -4.50
CA HIS A 85 0.59 -15.20 -5.40
C HIS A 85 0.94 -16.47 -4.65
N TYR A 86 1.59 -16.33 -3.49
CA TYR A 86 1.91 -17.49 -2.70
C TYR A 86 0.64 -18.20 -2.23
N LEU A 87 -0.32 -17.42 -1.74
CA LEU A 87 -1.57 -18.00 -1.27
C LEU A 87 -2.34 -18.67 -2.41
N ILE A 88 -2.34 -18.04 -3.58
CA ILE A 88 -3.00 -18.63 -4.73
C ILE A 88 -2.34 -19.95 -5.09
N SER A 89 -1.02 -20.03 -5.00
CA SER A 89 -0.31 -21.25 -5.30
C SER A 89 -0.66 -22.39 -4.35
N LEU A 90 -1.17 -22.06 -3.18
CA LEU A 90 -1.63 -23.06 -2.20
C LEU A 90 -3.08 -23.49 -2.46
N GLY A 91 -3.73 -22.88 -3.43
CA GLY A 91 -5.10 -23.22 -3.72
C GLY A 91 -6.12 -22.24 -3.18
N VAL A 92 -5.67 -21.13 -2.59
CA VAL A 92 -6.58 -20.13 -2.04
C VAL A 92 -7.18 -19.33 -3.20
N ALA A 93 -8.48 -19.07 -3.15
CA ALA A 93 -9.15 -18.29 -4.19
C ALA A 93 -8.53 -16.90 -4.26
N GLU A 94 -8.50 -16.35 -5.46
CA GLU A 94 -7.84 -15.07 -5.71
C GLU A 94 -8.34 -13.96 -4.79
N LYS A 95 -9.65 -13.85 -4.64
CA LYS A 95 -10.21 -12.79 -3.80
C LYS A 95 -9.77 -12.95 -2.35
N THR A 96 -9.85 -14.17 -1.83
CA THR A 96 -9.44 -14.43 -0.44
C THR A 96 -7.94 -14.18 -0.27
N ALA A 97 -7.15 -14.59 -1.27
CA ALA A 97 -5.70 -14.39 -1.21
C ALA A 97 -5.36 -12.91 -1.13
N GLU A 98 -6.05 -12.07 -1.90
CA GLU A 98 -5.80 -10.64 -1.87
C GLU A 98 -6.19 -10.03 -0.53
N GLU A 99 -7.32 -10.46 0.02
CA GLU A 99 -7.77 -9.95 1.30
C GLU A 99 -6.81 -10.32 2.42
N ASP A 100 -6.36 -11.57 2.42
CA ASP A 100 -5.44 -12.02 3.45
C ASP A 100 -4.08 -11.37 3.31
N ALA A 101 -3.61 -11.20 2.07
CA ALA A 101 -2.32 -10.55 1.84
C ALA A 101 -2.34 -9.12 2.35
N CYS A 102 -3.46 -8.42 2.19
CA CYS A 102 -3.57 -7.06 2.71
C CYS A 102 -3.36 -6.99 4.22
N LYS A 103 -3.73 -8.05 4.92
CA LYS A 103 -3.55 -8.07 6.37
C LYS A 103 -2.14 -8.50 6.72
N ILE A 104 -1.65 -9.53 6.06
CA ILE A 104 -0.37 -10.12 6.41
C ILE A 104 0.80 -9.18 6.11
N GLU A 105 0.67 -8.40 5.05
CA GLU A 105 1.80 -7.58 4.59
C GLU A 105 2.28 -6.59 5.64
N HIS A 106 1.42 -6.24 6.59
CA HIS A 106 1.78 -5.26 7.62
C HIS A 106 2.30 -5.89 8.90
N ILE A 107 2.14 -7.20 9.06
CA ILE A 107 2.54 -7.85 10.30
C ILE A 107 3.58 -8.94 10.11
N ILE A 108 3.81 -9.34 8.87
CA ILE A 108 4.76 -10.42 8.62
C ILE A 108 6.18 -9.92 8.87
N SER A 109 7.00 -10.75 9.48
CA SER A 109 8.38 -10.37 9.73
C SER A 109 9.16 -10.39 8.43
N GLU A 110 10.30 -9.70 8.43
CA GLU A 110 11.16 -9.69 7.25
C GLU A 110 11.64 -11.10 6.93
N GLU A 111 11.97 -11.85 7.96
CA GLU A 111 12.45 -13.22 7.75
C GLU A 111 11.39 -14.09 7.09
N SER A 112 10.17 -14.02 7.60
CA SER A 112 9.08 -14.83 7.03
C SER A 112 8.77 -14.41 5.61
N PHE A 113 8.82 -13.12 5.34
CA PHE A 113 8.56 -12.64 3.99
C PHE A 113 9.64 -13.12 3.02
N GLN A 114 10.89 -13.04 3.43
CA GLN A 114 11.99 -13.47 2.57
C GLN A 114 11.87 -14.96 2.24
N ARG A 115 11.48 -15.75 3.22
CA ARG A 115 11.32 -17.19 2.97
C ARG A 115 10.19 -17.46 1.99
N SER A 116 9.07 -16.74 2.09
CA SER A 116 7.97 -16.95 1.18
C SER A 116 8.34 -16.55 -0.25
N GLU A 117 9.13 -15.49 -0.38
CA GLU A 117 9.58 -15.05 -1.69
C GLU A 117 10.55 -16.05 -2.31
N GLU A 118 11.47 -16.58 -1.52
CA GLU A 118 12.41 -17.59 -1.99
C GLU A 118 11.68 -18.82 -2.48
N ARG A 119 10.63 -19.22 -1.75
CA ARG A 119 9.87 -20.37 -2.13
C ARG A 119 9.17 -20.16 -3.46
N ARG A 120 8.64 -18.97 -3.66
CA ARG A 120 7.97 -18.66 -4.90
C ARG A 120 8.94 -18.71 -6.07
N VAL A 121 10.11 -18.12 -5.89
CA VAL A 121 11.12 -18.10 -6.94
C VAL A 121 11.65 -19.51 -7.19
N GLY A 122 11.85 -20.26 -6.14
CA GLY A 122 12.40 -21.60 -6.26
C GLY A 122 11.51 -22.55 -7.03
N LYS A 123 10.23 -22.20 -7.15
CA LYS A 123 9.34 -23.09 -7.89
C LYS A 123 9.43 -22.89 -9.37
N GLU A 124 10.05 -21.88 -9.79
CA GLU A 124 10.25 -21.67 -11.19
C GLU A 124 11.42 -22.45 -11.68
#